data_08a3da95ada239d1d3bec68d2f6aac86
#
_entry.id   08a3da95ada239d1d3bec68d2f6aac86
#
_cell.length_a   1.000
_cell.length_b   1.000
_cell.length_c   1.000
_cell.angle_alpha   90.00
_cell.angle_beta   90.00
_cell.angle_gamma   90.00
#
_symmetry.space_group_name_H-M   'P 1'
#
loop_
_entity.id
_entity.type
_entity.pdbx_description
1 polymer ?
#
loop_
_entity_poly.entity_id
_entity_poly.type
_entity_poly.pdbx_seq_one_letter_code
_entity_poly.pdbx_strand_id
1 'polypeptide(L)'
;MATVISDPDVKRTTDTKGSVVVPGDTSDSNKSSDDTETQRSTHLGSTDDHVFADPATAEYWRLKYEKAGYENRHRFDPELTWTAEEEKKLVRKVDKRIMVWAWVMFCALDLHRRNINRAISDNMLGELGMNTNDFNYGQTIFLVSFLSAELPSGLVSKKLGADVWIPFIMCGWSIVAGSQAFLSNRAGFFAIKALLGLLMGGFIPDIVLWLTYFYKSNELPLRLAWFWTALSTVNIVGSLIAAGVLQMRGVAGWGGWRWLFLLEGIVTLGIGILSWGLMPPGPTQTKNWFRGKNGWFTDREEFIMVNRLLRDDPSKGDMNNRQAVGPARLWLALKDWEQWPLYLVGLTTYIPPSPPSTYLSFILRQIGFSVFEANLLAIPSQFLFAVNLLIISWVSERIKERAIISSLANIWIFPWLVALVTLPATASPWVRYALLTGLLSYPYCHAILVGWNARNSNSVRTRAVSAALYNMTVQSGNIVASNIYREDDKPLYKRGNKILLAICCFNVLLLYGVKAFYIWRNKKRDKQWNAMSREEREYYILNTTDEGMKRLDFRFAH
;
A
#
# COMPACT_ATOMS: atom_id res chain seq x y z
N MET A 1 35.46 -17.77 -15.01
CA MET A 1 36.51 -17.51 -14.01
C MET A 1 36.00 -16.36 -13.15
N ALA A 2 35.44 -16.65 -12.00
CA ALA A 2 34.98 -15.68 -11.00
C ALA A 2 35.51 -16.16 -9.67
N THR A 3 36.45 -15.41 -9.16
CA THR A 3 37.18 -15.68 -7.92
C THR A 3 36.27 -15.41 -6.75
N VAL A 4 35.99 -16.42 -5.96
CA VAL A 4 35.34 -16.34 -4.66
C VAL A 4 36.39 -15.82 -3.66
N ILE A 5 36.15 -14.66 -3.07
CA ILE A 5 36.90 -14.18 -1.91
C ILE A 5 36.11 -14.61 -0.68
N SER A 6 36.62 -15.62 -0.01
CA SER A 6 36.24 -16.04 1.34
C SER A 6 36.88 -15.10 2.34
N ASP A 7 36.09 -14.57 3.25
CA ASP A 7 36.53 -13.76 4.38
C ASP A 7 36.92 -14.70 5.54
N PRO A 8 38.12 -14.66 6.08
CA PRO A 8 38.53 -15.47 7.21
C PRO A 8 38.48 -14.68 8.53
N ASP A 9 38.10 -15.41 9.56
CA ASP A 9 38.41 -15.19 10.99
C ASP A 9 37.63 -14.11 11.76
N VAL A 10 36.53 -14.55 12.37
CA VAL A 10 36.15 -14.09 13.71
C VAL A 10 36.24 -15.27 14.67
N LYS A 11 37.35 -15.35 15.40
CA LYS A 11 37.50 -16.23 16.56
C LYS A 11 36.52 -15.80 17.64
N ARG A 12 35.59 -16.68 17.97
CA ARG A 12 34.78 -16.57 19.19
C ARG A 12 35.58 -17.04 20.41
N THR A 13 35.79 -16.16 21.35
CA THR A 13 36.11 -16.51 22.72
C THR A 13 34.82 -16.85 23.46
N THR A 14 34.73 -18.11 23.90
CA THR A 14 33.71 -18.59 24.81
C THR A 14 34.05 -18.15 26.23
N ASP A 15 33.17 -17.36 26.88
CA ASP A 15 33.10 -17.33 28.34
C ASP A 15 31.65 -17.25 28.82
N THR A 16 31.39 -18.20 29.58
CA THR A 16 30.42 -18.70 30.54
C THR A 16 29.41 -17.76 31.20
N LYS A 17 28.18 -18.29 31.26
CA LYS A 17 27.11 -18.09 32.26
C LYS A 17 26.20 -16.88 32.12
N GLY A 18 25.02 -17.16 31.55
CA GLY A 18 23.82 -16.35 31.70
C GLY A 18 22.60 -17.20 31.44
N SER A 19 21.90 -17.58 32.48
CA SER A 19 20.69 -18.41 32.45
C SER A 19 19.54 -17.74 31.65
N VAL A 20 19.07 -18.42 30.63
CA VAL A 20 17.83 -18.07 29.90
C VAL A 20 16.64 -18.61 30.70
N VAL A 21 15.79 -17.73 31.20
CA VAL A 21 14.53 -18.06 31.85
C VAL A 21 13.49 -18.33 30.77
N VAL A 22 13.01 -19.57 30.72
CA VAL A 22 11.85 -20.00 29.92
C VAL A 22 10.59 -19.81 30.78
N PRO A 23 9.52 -19.16 30.32
CA PRO A 23 8.24 -19.14 31.04
C PRO A 23 7.56 -20.49 30.90
N GLY A 24 7.43 -21.22 32.00
CA GLY A 24 6.60 -22.41 32.11
C GLY A 24 5.15 -22.04 32.46
N ASP A 25 4.22 -22.75 31.84
CA ASP A 25 2.82 -22.83 32.23
C ASP A 25 2.66 -23.36 33.65
N THR A 26 1.95 -22.63 34.50
CA THR A 26 1.20 -23.21 35.63
C THR A 26 -0.08 -22.40 35.86
N SER A 27 -1.19 -23.09 35.66
CA SER A 27 -2.49 -22.77 36.24
C SER A 27 -2.41 -22.83 37.77
N ASP A 28 -2.84 -21.81 38.50
CA ASP A 28 -3.81 -22.02 39.59
C ASP A 28 -4.37 -20.68 40.12
N SER A 29 -5.63 -20.76 40.46
CA SER A 29 -6.51 -19.78 41.08
C SER A 29 -6.05 -19.34 42.47
N ASN A 30 -6.10 -18.04 42.82
CA ASN A 30 -6.94 -17.59 43.94
C ASN A 30 -7.02 -16.05 44.06
N LYS A 31 -8.19 -15.59 44.50
CA LYS A 31 -8.60 -14.23 44.80
C LYS A 31 -7.82 -13.62 45.98
N SER A 32 -7.41 -12.38 45.88
CA SER A 32 -7.68 -11.38 46.93
C SER A 32 -7.46 -9.96 46.38
N SER A 33 -8.40 -9.15 46.73
CA SER A 33 -8.57 -7.71 46.47
C SER A 33 -7.49 -6.85 47.13
N ASP A 34 -7.29 -5.71 46.52
CA ASP A 34 -7.03 -4.37 47.03
C ASP A 34 -5.65 -3.73 46.75
N ASP A 35 -5.78 -2.55 46.18
CA ASP A 35 -4.90 -1.37 46.29
C ASP A 35 -3.43 -1.48 45.83
N THR A 36 -3.24 -1.30 44.50
CA THR A 36 -2.05 -0.56 44.00
C THR A 36 -2.20 -0.15 42.52
N GLU A 37 -3.19 0.66 42.23
CA GLU A 37 -3.37 1.29 40.91
C GLU A 37 -2.87 2.75 40.94
N THR A 38 -1.59 3.00 41.24
CA THR A 38 -1.03 4.37 41.11
C THR A 38 0.50 4.42 40.93
N GLN A 39 1.16 3.38 40.41
CA GLN A 39 2.60 3.49 40.11
C GLN A 39 3.06 2.73 38.84
N ARG A 40 2.28 2.73 37.77
CA ARG A 40 2.66 2.07 36.49
C ARG A 40 2.80 3.01 35.29
N SER A 41 2.98 4.31 35.52
CA SER A 41 3.04 5.29 34.41
C SER A 41 4.33 6.12 34.30
N THR A 42 5.44 5.74 34.94
CA THR A 42 6.69 6.54 34.90
C THR A 42 7.95 5.80 34.48
N HIS A 43 7.89 4.56 34.02
CA HIS A 43 9.08 3.85 33.52
C HIS A 43 8.93 3.38 32.08
N LEU A 44 8.80 4.33 31.15
CA LEU A 44 9.00 4.10 29.72
C LEU A 44 10.06 5.09 29.23
N GLY A 45 11.31 4.70 29.38
CA GLY A 45 12.45 5.49 28.96
C GLY A 45 13.72 5.23 29.77
N SER A 46 13.96 3.98 30.23
CA SER A 46 15.27 3.66 30.78
C SER A 46 16.28 3.61 29.64
N THR A 47 17.32 4.42 29.75
CA THR A 47 18.42 4.63 28.81
C THR A 47 19.29 3.40 28.58
N ASP A 48 19.00 2.28 29.22
CA ASP A 48 19.93 1.14 29.35
C ASP A 48 19.59 -0.06 28.44
N ASP A 49 18.50 -0.03 27.69
CA ASP A 49 18.04 -1.21 26.93
C ASP A 49 17.84 -0.92 25.43
N HIS A 50 18.86 -0.32 24.79
CA HIS A 50 18.84 -0.13 23.33
C HIS A 50 20.09 -0.69 22.67
N VAL A 51 20.03 -0.97 21.37
CA VAL A 51 21.09 -1.63 20.58
C VAL A 51 22.48 -0.97 20.72
N PHE A 52 22.54 0.33 21.01
CA PHE A 52 23.79 1.10 21.17
C PHE A 52 24.21 1.29 22.64
N ALA A 53 23.60 0.61 23.60
CA ALA A 53 24.02 0.64 25.00
C ALA A 53 25.39 -0.01 25.18
N ASP A 54 25.77 -0.96 24.32
CA ASP A 54 27.10 -1.53 24.24
C ASP A 54 28.03 -0.62 23.42
N PRO A 55 29.12 -0.07 23.99
CA PRO A 55 30.06 0.81 23.29
C PRO A 55 30.69 0.18 22.04
N ALA A 56 30.97 -1.14 22.08
CA ALA A 56 31.55 -1.84 20.91
C ALA A 56 30.56 -1.91 19.74
N THR A 57 29.31 -2.16 20.04
CA THR A 57 28.22 -2.16 19.04
C THR A 57 27.98 -0.75 18.49
N ALA A 58 28.02 0.27 19.34
CA ALA A 58 27.87 1.67 18.92
C ALA A 58 29.00 2.11 17.98
N GLU A 59 30.25 1.76 18.29
CA GLU A 59 31.41 2.08 17.44
C GLU A 59 31.40 1.31 16.12
N TYR A 60 31.02 0.02 16.14
CA TYR A 60 30.82 -0.76 14.91
C TYR A 60 29.84 -0.07 13.94
N TRP A 61 28.70 0.39 14.45
CA TRP A 61 27.71 1.06 13.62
C TRP A 61 28.16 2.46 13.19
N ARG A 62 28.89 3.19 14.03
CA ARG A 62 29.48 4.49 13.67
C ARG A 62 30.39 4.36 12.45
N LEU A 63 31.35 3.42 12.50
CA LEU A 63 32.26 3.15 11.37
C LEU A 63 31.51 2.71 10.12
N LYS A 64 30.44 1.93 10.30
CA LYS A 64 29.60 1.48 9.21
C LYS A 64 28.84 2.64 8.55
N TYR A 65 28.31 3.57 9.34
CA TYR A 65 27.63 4.77 8.83
C TYR A 65 28.58 5.71 8.11
N GLU A 66 29.81 5.85 8.58
CA GLU A 66 30.84 6.64 7.89
C GLU A 66 31.22 6.00 6.55
N LYS A 67 31.50 4.69 6.54
CA LYS A 67 31.82 3.95 5.32
C LYS A 67 30.68 3.97 4.30
N ALA A 68 29.44 3.90 4.75
CA ALA A 68 28.27 3.98 3.89
C ALA A 68 27.94 5.41 3.43
N GLY A 69 28.59 6.44 4.00
CA GLY A 69 28.29 7.84 3.70
C GLY A 69 26.89 8.26 4.15
N TYR A 70 26.40 7.71 5.27
CA TYR A 70 25.05 8.03 5.76
C TYR A 70 24.87 9.54 5.96
N GLU A 71 23.85 10.10 5.35
CA GLU A 71 23.65 11.56 5.26
C GLU A 71 23.46 12.22 6.62
N ASN A 72 22.83 11.49 7.57
CA ASN A 72 22.53 12.01 8.91
C ASN A 72 23.56 11.57 9.98
N ARG A 73 24.71 10.96 9.61
CA ARG A 73 25.73 10.43 10.54
C ARG A 73 26.26 11.47 11.53
N HIS A 74 26.30 12.74 11.15
CA HIS A 74 26.76 13.85 11.99
C HIS A 74 25.85 14.13 13.19
N ARG A 75 24.65 13.56 13.22
CA ARG A 75 23.68 13.64 14.33
C ARG A 75 23.54 12.30 15.07
N PHE A 76 24.37 11.31 14.75
CA PHE A 76 24.38 10.04 15.49
C PHE A 76 25.09 10.24 16.84
N ASP A 77 24.36 9.97 17.92
CA ASP A 77 24.85 10.05 19.29
C ASP A 77 24.22 8.90 20.10
N PRO A 78 25.00 7.84 20.40
CA PRO A 78 24.51 6.68 21.14
C PRO A 78 24.11 7.01 22.59
N GLU A 79 24.70 8.05 23.20
CA GLU A 79 24.47 8.44 24.61
C GLU A 79 23.31 9.43 24.77
N LEU A 80 22.75 9.95 23.65
CA LEU A 80 21.67 10.93 23.69
C LEU A 80 20.45 10.41 24.45
N THR A 81 19.96 11.19 25.40
CA THR A 81 18.71 10.90 26.12
C THR A 81 17.64 11.93 25.81
N TRP A 82 16.39 11.49 25.74
CA TRP A 82 15.22 12.35 25.55
C TRP A 82 13.99 11.80 26.26
N THR A 83 13.04 12.67 26.54
CA THR A 83 11.80 12.30 27.19
C THR A 83 10.75 11.77 26.19
N ALA A 84 9.83 10.93 26.67
CA ALA A 84 8.71 10.45 25.85
C ALA A 84 7.83 11.62 25.33
N GLU A 85 7.75 12.73 26.07
CA GLU A 85 7.02 13.92 25.66
C GLU A 85 7.70 14.66 24.51
N GLU A 86 9.03 14.80 24.55
CA GLU A 86 9.81 15.37 23.45
C GLU A 86 9.62 14.53 22.16
N GLU A 87 9.71 13.21 22.26
CA GLU A 87 9.49 12.32 21.13
C GLU A 87 8.06 12.45 20.59
N LYS A 88 7.05 12.43 21.44
CA LYS A 88 5.65 12.58 21.03
C LYS A 88 5.35 13.92 20.36
N LYS A 89 5.96 15.00 20.88
CA LYS A 89 5.84 16.35 20.27
C LYS A 89 6.50 16.39 18.89
N LEU A 90 7.67 15.78 18.77
CA LEU A 90 8.41 15.67 17.52
C LEU A 90 7.63 14.87 16.47
N VAL A 91 7.11 13.69 16.85
CA VAL A 91 6.30 12.85 15.94
C VAL A 91 5.06 13.59 15.44
N ARG A 92 4.35 14.32 16.30
CA ARG A 92 3.20 15.15 15.88
C ARG A 92 3.61 16.23 14.87
N LYS A 93 4.81 16.79 15.02
CA LYS A 93 5.35 17.79 14.09
C LYS A 93 5.67 17.17 12.72
N VAL A 94 6.24 15.95 12.73
CA VAL A 94 6.46 15.15 11.53
C VAL A 94 5.14 14.80 10.85
N ASP A 95 4.15 14.30 11.61
CA ASP A 95 2.83 13.95 11.09
C ASP A 95 2.19 15.15 10.36
N LYS A 96 2.23 16.34 10.93
CA LYS A 96 1.65 17.55 10.32
C LYS A 96 2.35 18.00 9.05
N ARG A 97 3.65 17.76 8.88
CA ARG A 97 4.44 18.28 7.76
C ARG A 97 4.73 17.24 6.69
N ILE A 98 5.05 16.03 7.10
CA ILE A 98 5.43 14.93 6.21
C ILE A 98 4.21 14.10 5.82
N MET A 99 3.44 13.62 6.82
CA MET A 99 2.33 12.72 6.55
C MET A 99 1.18 13.40 5.80
N VAL A 100 0.81 14.63 6.23
CA VAL A 100 -0.25 15.39 5.55
C VAL A 100 0.14 15.67 4.10
N TRP A 101 1.40 16.04 3.84
CA TRP A 101 1.84 16.31 2.47
C TRP A 101 1.89 15.03 1.62
N ALA A 102 2.38 13.91 2.17
CA ALA A 102 2.33 12.62 1.50
C ALA A 102 0.89 12.22 1.12
N TRP A 103 -0.07 12.47 2.01
CA TRP A 103 -1.49 12.23 1.77
C TRP A 103 -2.04 13.11 0.64
N VAL A 104 -1.70 14.41 0.60
CA VAL A 104 -2.10 15.34 -0.48
C VAL A 104 -1.53 14.88 -1.83
N MET A 105 -0.26 14.48 -1.87
CA MET A 105 0.38 13.97 -3.09
C MET A 105 -0.31 12.69 -3.59
N PHE A 106 -0.68 11.80 -2.68
CA PHE A 106 -1.41 10.58 -3.05
C PHE A 106 -2.84 10.89 -3.53
N CYS A 107 -3.51 11.87 -2.94
CA CYS A 107 -4.78 12.35 -3.46
C CYS A 107 -4.64 12.85 -4.91
N ALA A 108 -3.56 13.58 -5.24
CA ALA A 108 -3.30 14.04 -6.60
C ALA A 108 -3.11 12.88 -7.59
N LEU A 109 -2.38 11.83 -7.20
CA LEU A 109 -2.22 10.62 -8.01
C LEU A 109 -3.56 9.93 -8.26
N ASP A 110 -4.32 9.64 -7.21
CA ASP A 110 -5.53 8.84 -7.29
C ASP A 110 -6.67 9.59 -7.99
N LEU A 111 -6.69 10.92 -7.92
CA LEU A 111 -7.63 11.76 -8.64
C LEU A 111 -7.56 11.50 -10.15
N HIS A 112 -6.38 11.57 -10.76
CA HIS A 112 -6.19 11.28 -12.18
C HIS A 112 -6.51 9.85 -12.58
N ARG A 113 -6.22 8.88 -11.70
CA ARG A 113 -6.51 7.47 -11.96
C ARG A 113 -8.02 7.18 -12.05
N ARG A 114 -8.84 7.94 -11.31
CA ARG A 114 -10.28 7.68 -11.18
C ARG A 114 -11.16 8.59 -12.04
N ASN A 115 -10.69 9.77 -12.37
CA ASN A 115 -11.53 10.74 -13.10
C ASN A 115 -11.84 10.34 -14.54
N ILE A 116 -11.01 9.53 -15.14
CA ILE A 116 -11.34 8.92 -16.44
C ILE A 116 -12.65 8.15 -16.40
N ASN A 117 -12.98 7.49 -15.27
CA ASN A 117 -14.22 6.76 -15.08
C ASN A 117 -15.46 7.68 -15.02
N ARG A 118 -15.24 8.95 -14.64
CA ARG A 118 -16.29 9.99 -14.62
C ARG A 118 -16.40 10.68 -15.98
N ALA A 119 -15.28 10.90 -16.65
CA ALA A 119 -15.23 11.52 -17.98
C ALA A 119 -16.04 10.73 -19.03
N ILE A 120 -16.04 9.39 -18.96
CA ILE A 120 -16.83 8.55 -19.85
C ILE A 120 -18.35 8.73 -19.68
N SER A 121 -18.83 9.25 -18.54
CA SER A 121 -20.25 9.56 -18.36
C SER A 121 -20.69 10.81 -19.12
N ASP A 122 -19.74 11.68 -19.54
CA ASP A 122 -19.98 12.92 -20.30
C ASP A 122 -19.72 12.78 -21.81
N ASN A 123 -19.99 11.61 -22.40
CA ASN A 123 -19.85 11.34 -23.84
C ASN A 123 -18.41 11.42 -24.39
N MET A 124 -17.38 11.32 -23.55
CA MET A 124 -15.97 11.33 -23.98
C MET A 124 -15.70 10.26 -25.08
N LEU A 125 -16.25 9.05 -24.92
CA LEU A 125 -16.03 7.96 -25.88
C LEU A 125 -16.60 8.30 -27.25
N GLY A 126 -17.82 8.83 -27.31
CA GLY A 126 -18.46 9.24 -28.59
C GLY A 126 -17.68 10.36 -29.28
N GLU A 127 -17.23 11.39 -28.56
CA GLU A 127 -16.44 12.50 -29.10
C GLU A 127 -15.08 12.08 -29.64
N LEU A 128 -14.48 11.00 -29.10
CA LEU A 128 -13.19 10.46 -29.56
C LEU A 128 -13.34 9.33 -30.60
N GLY A 129 -14.58 9.00 -31.02
CA GLY A 129 -14.83 7.88 -31.93
C GLY A 129 -14.42 6.53 -31.34
N MET A 130 -14.55 6.36 -30.02
CA MET A 130 -14.16 5.18 -29.28
C MET A 130 -15.36 4.44 -28.69
N ASN A 131 -15.16 3.19 -28.37
CA ASN A 131 -16.13 2.35 -27.66
C ASN A 131 -15.58 1.88 -26.30
N THR A 132 -16.36 1.12 -25.53
CA THR A 132 -15.92 0.64 -24.21
C THR A 132 -14.78 -0.37 -24.29
N ASN A 133 -14.63 -1.10 -25.41
CA ASN A 133 -13.48 -1.99 -25.60
C ASN A 133 -12.19 -1.19 -25.78
N ASP A 134 -12.23 -0.07 -26.50
CA ASP A 134 -11.07 0.83 -26.64
C ASP A 134 -10.68 1.44 -25.29
N PHE A 135 -11.68 1.80 -24.50
CA PHE A 135 -11.44 2.25 -23.12
C PHE A 135 -10.74 1.17 -22.28
N ASN A 136 -11.20 -0.08 -22.35
CA ASN A 136 -10.60 -1.22 -21.66
C ASN A 136 -9.14 -1.45 -22.09
N TYR A 137 -8.86 -1.36 -23.40
CA TYR A 137 -7.49 -1.44 -23.92
C TYR A 137 -6.61 -0.30 -23.37
N GLY A 138 -7.14 0.92 -23.31
CA GLY A 138 -6.43 2.05 -22.69
C GLY A 138 -6.12 1.82 -21.22
N GLN A 139 -7.04 1.24 -20.44
CA GLN A 139 -6.81 0.85 -19.06
C GLN A 139 -5.76 -0.26 -18.94
N THR A 140 -5.81 -1.25 -19.83
CA THR A 140 -4.78 -2.31 -19.89
C THR A 140 -3.41 -1.73 -20.20
N ILE A 141 -3.28 -0.85 -21.20
CA ILE A 141 -2.04 -0.15 -21.54
C ILE A 141 -1.51 0.63 -20.33
N PHE A 142 -2.36 1.38 -19.66
CA PHE A 142 -1.99 2.12 -18.45
C PHE A 142 -1.42 1.20 -17.37
N LEU A 143 -2.12 0.09 -17.05
CA LEU A 143 -1.71 -0.84 -15.99
C LEU A 143 -0.41 -1.59 -16.34
N VAL A 144 -0.23 -2.02 -17.59
CA VAL A 144 1.02 -2.64 -18.05
C VAL A 144 2.18 -1.66 -17.97
N SER A 145 1.99 -0.42 -18.44
CA SER A 145 3.00 0.63 -18.36
C SER A 145 3.33 0.98 -16.91
N PHE A 146 2.31 1.03 -16.04
CA PHE A 146 2.48 1.28 -14.60
C PHE A 146 3.35 0.20 -13.94
N LEU A 147 3.05 -1.07 -14.16
CA LEU A 147 3.84 -2.20 -13.66
C LEU A 147 5.28 -2.19 -14.18
N SER A 148 5.45 -1.88 -15.47
CA SER A 148 6.78 -1.82 -16.10
C SER A 148 7.65 -0.70 -15.53
N ALA A 149 7.04 0.40 -15.10
CA ALA A 149 7.75 1.55 -14.55
C ALA A 149 8.11 1.41 -13.06
N GLU A 150 7.41 0.55 -12.31
CA GLU A 150 7.53 0.46 -10.85
C GLU A 150 8.97 0.17 -10.40
N LEU A 151 9.64 -0.81 -11.02
CA LEU A 151 11.02 -1.15 -10.70
C LEU A 151 12.05 -0.12 -11.22
N PRO A 152 12.02 0.33 -12.49
CA PRO A 152 12.93 1.37 -12.99
C PRO A 152 12.82 2.68 -12.20
N SER A 153 11.62 3.13 -11.86
CA SER A 153 11.40 4.34 -11.08
C SER A 153 12.12 4.29 -9.74
N GLY A 154 12.00 3.18 -8.99
CA GLY A 154 12.69 3.01 -7.72
C GLY A 154 14.22 3.05 -7.84
N LEU A 155 14.79 2.59 -8.97
CA LEU A 155 16.23 2.72 -9.23
C LEU A 155 16.65 4.17 -9.48
N VAL A 156 15.84 4.92 -10.22
CA VAL A 156 16.09 6.35 -10.49
C VAL A 156 15.90 7.17 -9.22
N SER A 157 14.82 6.92 -8.46
CA SER A 157 14.54 7.56 -7.17
C SER A 157 15.69 7.37 -6.17
N LYS A 158 16.30 6.18 -6.15
CA LYS A 158 17.49 5.93 -5.32
C LYS A 158 18.69 6.78 -5.73
N LYS A 159 18.91 6.97 -7.03
CA LYS A 159 20.07 7.71 -7.55
C LYS A 159 19.91 9.23 -7.40
N LEU A 160 18.72 9.75 -7.64
CA LEU A 160 18.43 11.20 -7.62
C LEU A 160 17.95 11.70 -6.25
N GLY A 161 17.45 10.81 -5.40
CA GLY A 161 16.71 11.16 -4.19
C GLY A 161 15.20 11.24 -4.44
N ALA A 162 14.41 10.77 -3.46
CA ALA A 162 12.95 10.79 -3.54
C ALA A 162 12.39 12.22 -3.58
N ASP A 163 13.06 13.16 -2.92
CA ASP A 163 12.72 14.59 -2.85
C ASP A 163 12.84 15.32 -4.20
N VAL A 164 13.64 14.80 -5.12
CA VAL A 164 13.79 15.33 -6.49
C VAL A 164 12.92 14.51 -7.45
N TRP A 165 12.96 13.18 -7.35
CA TRP A 165 12.30 12.31 -8.30
C TRP A 165 10.78 12.34 -8.21
N ILE A 166 10.20 12.31 -7.00
CA ILE A 166 8.75 12.33 -6.82
C ILE A 166 8.12 13.62 -7.38
N PRO A 167 8.58 14.84 -7.02
CA PRO A 167 8.05 16.06 -7.64
C PRO A 167 8.21 16.10 -9.16
N PHE A 168 9.32 15.58 -9.70
CA PHE A 168 9.55 15.51 -11.15
C PHE A 168 8.49 14.65 -11.85
N ILE A 169 8.26 13.42 -11.40
CA ILE A 169 7.23 12.55 -11.99
C ILE A 169 5.83 13.11 -11.77
N MET A 170 5.58 13.81 -10.63
CA MET A 170 4.30 14.49 -10.37
C MET A 170 4.02 15.59 -11.39
N CYS A 171 4.96 16.47 -11.63
CA CYS A 171 4.82 17.50 -12.67
C CYS A 171 4.63 16.87 -14.05
N GLY A 172 5.41 15.82 -14.36
CA GLY A 172 5.30 15.11 -15.63
C GLY A 172 3.91 14.51 -15.88
N TRP A 173 3.39 13.71 -14.93
CA TRP A 173 2.06 13.13 -15.13
C TRP A 173 0.95 14.18 -15.09
N SER A 174 1.09 15.28 -14.32
CA SER A 174 0.08 16.33 -14.26
C SER A 174 -0.06 17.05 -15.60
N ILE A 175 1.06 17.32 -16.28
CA ILE A 175 1.07 17.88 -17.64
C ILE A 175 0.42 16.90 -18.62
N VAL A 176 0.81 15.62 -18.59
CA VAL A 176 0.23 14.59 -19.47
C VAL A 176 -1.25 14.38 -19.17
N ALA A 177 -1.66 14.40 -17.87
CA ALA A 177 -3.06 14.29 -17.49
C ALA A 177 -3.88 15.50 -17.97
N GLY A 178 -3.38 16.72 -17.81
CA GLY A 178 -4.02 17.93 -18.34
C GLY A 178 -4.11 17.94 -19.88
N SER A 179 -3.12 17.38 -20.58
CA SER A 179 -3.13 17.28 -22.04
C SER A 179 -4.23 16.38 -22.57
N GLN A 180 -4.84 15.51 -21.75
CA GLN A 180 -6.04 14.75 -22.15
C GLN A 180 -7.20 15.65 -22.59
N ALA A 181 -7.27 16.89 -22.13
CA ALA A 181 -8.26 17.87 -22.57
C ALA A 181 -8.22 18.13 -24.09
N PHE A 182 -7.08 17.93 -24.72
CA PHE A 182 -6.84 18.17 -26.15
C PHE A 182 -6.90 16.90 -27.01
N LEU A 183 -7.33 15.77 -26.44
CA LEU A 183 -7.49 14.53 -27.18
C LEU A 183 -8.50 14.68 -28.31
N SER A 184 -8.14 14.15 -29.48
CA SER A 184 -8.95 14.15 -30.69
C SER A 184 -9.20 12.77 -31.29
N ASN A 185 -8.42 11.77 -30.88
CA ASN A 185 -8.51 10.45 -31.49
C ASN A 185 -8.08 9.32 -30.54
N ARG A 186 -8.37 8.08 -30.93
CA ARG A 186 -8.04 6.84 -30.21
C ARG A 186 -6.53 6.63 -30.00
N ALA A 187 -5.70 6.94 -31.01
CA ALA A 187 -4.25 6.73 -30.91
C ALA A 187 -3.63 7.64 -29.84
N GLY A 188 -4.04 8.92 -29.79
CA GLY A 188 -3.65 9.85 -28.75
C GLY A 188 -4.06 9.39 -27.36
N PHE A 189 -5.25 8.82 -27.22
CA PHE A 189 -5.72 8.25 -25.95
C PHE A 189 -4.80 7.12 -25.47
N PHE A 190 -4.42 6.18 -26.33
CA PHE A 190 -3.53 5.09 -25.96
C PHE A 190 -2.11 5.57 -25.60
N ALA A 191 -1.58 6.53 -26.37
CA ALA A 191 -0.27 7.13 -26.10
C ALA A 191 -0.24 7.84 -24.73
N ILE A 192 -1.27 8.63 -24.43
CA ILE A 192 -1.38 9.30 -23.13
C ILE A 192 -1.52 8.28 -21.99
N LYS A 193 -2.31 7.21 -22.18
CA LYS A 193 -2.45 6.15 -21.17
C LYS A 193 -1.14 5.44 -20.88
N ALA A 194 -0.32 5.18 -21.91
CA ALA A 194 1.02 4.61 -21.73
C ALA A 194 1.94 5.55 -20.94
N LEU A 195 1.98 6.84 -21.31
CA LEU A 195 2.80 7.85 -20.64
C LEU A 195 2.39 8.06 -19.18
N LEU A 196 1.08 8.13 -18.90
CA LEU A 196 0.56 8.22 -17.53
C LEU A 196 0.97 7.00 -16.71
N GLY A 197 0.86 5.79 -17.25
CA GLY A 197 1.30 4.57 -16.57
C GLY A 197 2.78 4.63 -16.22
N LEU A 198 3.64 5.00 -17.18
CA LEU A 198 5.08 5.10 -16.97
C LEU A 198 5.46 6.14 -15.89
N LEU A 199 4.80 7.30 -15.89
CA LEU A 199 5.11 8.37 -14.94
C LEU A 199 4.54 8.11 -13.53
N MET A 200 3.40 7.42 -13.42
CA MET A 200 2.73 7.18 -12.14
C MET A 200 3.21 5.91 -11.43
N GLY A 201 3.83 4.95 -12.16
CA GLY A 201 4.10 3.60 -11.64
C GLY A 201 5.03 3.54 -10.43
N GLY A 202 6.00 4.45 -10.33
CA GLY A 202 6.95 4.45 -9.22
C GLY A 202 6.54 5.25 -8.00
N PHE A 203 5.50 6.06 -8.07
CA PHE A 203 5.16 6.99 -6.99
C PHE A 203 4.89 6.31 -5.65
N ILE A 204 4.06 5.26 -5.63
CA ILE A 204 3.64 4.61 -4.37
C ILE A 204 4.84 3.98 -3.63
N PRO A 205 5.69 3.14 -4.24
CA PRO A 205 6.84 2.60 -3.55
C PRO A 205 7.84 3.68 -3.13
N ASP A 206 8.05 4.72 -3.94
CA ASP A 206 8.99 5.79 -3.64
C ASP A 206 8.53 6.66 -2.46
N ILE A 207 7.23 7.01 -2.38
CA ILE A 207 6.69 7.79 -1.26
C ILE A 207 6.67 6.98 0.04
N VAL A 208 6.38 5.68 -0.02
CA VAL A 208 6.45 4.80 1.15
C VAL A 208 7.89 4.68 1.64
N LEU A 209 8.87 4.55 0.74
CA LEU A 209 10.29 4.56 1.07
C LEU A 209 10.69 5.88 1.74
N TRP A 210 10.27 7.03 1.19
CA TRP A 210 10.54 8.33 1.78
C TRP A 210 9.96 8.48 3.19
N LEU A 211 8.77 7.96 3.46
CA LEU A 211 8.17 7.94 4.80
C LEU A 211 9.02 7.14 5.81
N THR A 212 9.72 6.08 5.37
CA THR A 212 10.60 5.31 6.28
C THR A 212 11.78 6.11 6.83
N TYR A 213 12.13 7.25 6.20
CA TYR A 213 13.20 8.14 6.68
C TYR A 213 12.79 8.97 7.90
N PHE A 214 11.50 9.02 8.22
CA PHE A 214 10.95 9.85 9.30
C PHE A 214 10.25 9.05 10.40
N TYR A 215 9.86 7.79 10.14
CA TYR A 215 9.06 6.99 11.07
C TYR A 215 9.76 5.69 11.46
N LYS A 216 9.55 5.28 12.73
CA LYS A 216 9.96 3.97 13.23
C LYS A 216 9.15 2.86 12.54
N SER A 217 9.66 1.63 12.58
CA SER A 217 9.04 0.46 11.95
C SER A 217 7.67 0.12 12.55
N ASN A 218 7.46 0.39 13.84
CA ASN A 218 6.18 0.20 14.53
C ASN A 218 5.19 1.36 14.33
N GLU A 219 5.68 2.55 13.96
CA GLU A 219 4.84 3.74 13.70
C GLU A 219 4.29 3.79 12.28
N LEU A 220 5.06 3.29 11.33
CA LEU A 220 4.77 3.37 9.90
C LEU A 220 3.43 2.72 9.49
N PRO A 221 3.02 1.53 10.01
CA PRO A 221 1.76 0.91 9.61
C PRO A 221 0.52 1.78 9.87
N LEU A 222 0.47 2.46 11.01
CA LEU A 222 -0.63 3.38 11.33
C LEU A 222 -0.67 4.57 10.37
N ARG A 223 0.52 5.13 10.00
CA ARG A 223 0.61 6.25 9.06
C ARG A 223 0.24 5.82 7.64
N LEU A 224 0.62 4.62 7.25
CA LEU A 224 0.16 4.06 5.97
C LEU A 224 -1.35 3.81 5.94
N ALA A 225 -1.97 3.42 7.06
CA ALA A 225 -3.42 3.35 7.13
C ALA A 225 -4.07 4.72 6.87
N TRP A 226 -3.55 5.80 7.47
CA TRP A 226 -3.97 7.17 7.17
C TRP A 226 -3.73 7.55 5.70
N PHE A 227 -2.58 7.20 5.15
CA PHE A 227 -2.26 7.44 3.74
C PHE A 227 -3.31 6.82 2.80
N TRP A 228 -3.74 5.60 3.07
CA TRP A 228 -4.75 4.91 2.27
C TRP A 228 -6.17 5.48 2.40
N THR A 229 -6.48 6.32 3.40
CA THR A 229 -7.78 7.02 3.46
C THR A 229 -7.98 7.98 2.28
N ALA A 230 -6.91 8.40 1.62
CA ALA A 230 -6.96 9.21 0.41
C ALA A 230 -7.85 8.58 -0.68
N LEU A 231 -7.85 7.24 -0.80
CA LEU A 231 -8.68 6.52 -1.78
C LEU A 231 -10.17 6.85 -1.64
N SER A 232 -10.70 6.78 -0.41
CA SER A 232 -12.10 7.09 -0.16
C SER A 232 -12.39 8.59 -0.29
N THR A 233 -11.49 9.43 0.22
CA THR A 233 -11.62 10.89 0.13
C THR A 233 -11.66 11.35 -1.33
N VAL A 234 -10.75 10.86 -2.17
CA VAL A 234 -10.68 11.20 -3.59
C VAL A 234 -11.91 10.70 -4.35
N ASN A 235 -12.47 9.54 -3.97
CA ASN A 235 -13.70 9.06 -4.59
C ASN A 235 -14.87 10.00 -4.32
N ILE A 236 -15.04 10.45 -3.07
CA ILE A 236 -16.13 11.35 -2.68
C ILE A 236 -15.92 12.74 -3.28
N VAL A 237 -14.76 13.36 -2.98
CA VAL A 237 -14.44 14.72 -3.43
C VAL A 237 -14.38 14.80 -4.96
N GLY A 238 -13.76 13.82 -5.60
CA GLY A 238 -13.69 13.75 -7.06
C GLY A 238 -15.07 13.58 -7.72
N SER A 239 -16.03 12.88 -7.08
CA SER A 239 -17.39 12.79 -7.59
C SER A 239 -18.12 14.13 -7.50
N LEU A 240 -17.90 14.90 -6.42
CA LEU A 240 -18.44 16.25 -6.28
C LEU A 240 -17.84 17.21 -7.32
N ILE A 241 -16.51 17.15 -7.49
CA ILE A 241 -15.79 17.96 -8.51
C ILE A 241 -16.33 17.62 -9.91
N ALA A 242 -16.43 16.32 -10.25
CA ALA A 242 -16.92 15.90 -11.54
C ALA A 242 -18.37 16.33 -11.76
N ALA A 243 -19.25 16.19 -10.76
CA ALA A 243 -20.65 16.63 -10.87
C ALA A 243 -20.74 18.13 -11.21
N GLY A 244 -19.88 18.97 -10.62
CA GLY A 244 -19.84 20.40 -10.91
C GLY A 244 -19.15 20.71 -12.25
N VAL A 245 -17.94 20.21 -12.47
CA VAL A 245 -17.12 20.56 -13.63
C VAL A 245 -17.72 20.03 -14.95
N LEU A 246 -18.32 18.85 -14.95
CA LEU A 246 -18.95 18.31 -16.16
C LEU A 246 -20.15 19.15 -16.66
N GLN A 247 -20.74 20.01 -15.79
CA GLN A 247 -21.75 20.99 -16.21
C GLN A 247 -21.18 22.11 -17.09
N MET A 248 -19.85 22.26 -17.14
CA MET A 248 -19.20 23.23 -18.05
C MET A 248 -19.23 22.79 -19.53
N ARG A 249 -19.93 21.71 -19.85
CA ARG A 249 -20.16 21.30 -21.24
C ARG A 249 -20.77 22.44 -22.07
N GLY A 250 -20.12 22.75 -23.22
CA GLY A 250 -20.49 23.86 -24.10
C GLY A 250 -19.71 25.15 -23.83
N VAL A 251 -19.09 25.33 -22.68
CA VAL A 251 -18.20 26.47 -22.41
C VAL A 251 -17.01 26.38 -23.35
N ALA A 252 -16.74 27.45 -24.08
CA ALA A 252 -15.73 27.53 -25.15
C ALA A 252 -15.86 26.44 -26.23
N GLY A 253 -17.05 25.86 -26.41
CA GLY A 253 -17.30 24.78 -27.38
C GLY A 253 -16.75 23.41 -26.96
N TRP A 254 -16.32 23.24 -25.71
CA TRP A 254 -15.67 22.04 -25.20
C TRP A 254 -16.66 21.12 -24.49
N GLY A 255 -16.38 19.80 -24.53
CA GLY A 255 -17.04 18.82 -23.67
C GLY A 255 -16.64 19.02 -22.21
N GLY A 256 -17.55 18.71 -21.27
CA GLY A 256 -17.27 18.85 -19.83
C GLY A 256 -16.06 18.01 -19.36
N TRP A 257 -15.85 16.84 -19.95
CA TRP A 257 -14.72 15.98 -19.66
C TRP A 257 -13.35 16.62 -19.98
N ARG A 258 -13.28 17.55 -20.97
CA ARG A 258 -12.07 18.29 -21.29
C ARG A 258 -11.71 19.25 -20.15
N TRP A 259 -12.70 19.96 -19.62
CA TRP A 259 -12.52 20.84 -18.46
C TRP A 259 -12.11 20.07 -17.23
N LEU A 260 -12.67 18.86 -17.02
CA LEU A 260 -12.31 17.99 -15.89
C LEU A 260 -10.81 17.68 -15.92
N PHE A 261 -10.26 17.19 -17.01
CA PHE A 261 -8.85 16.87 -17.13
C PHE A 261 -7.94 18.10 -17.05
N LEU A 262 -8.35 19.23 -17.67
CA LEU A 262 -7.54 20.45 -17.64
C LEU A 262 -7.43 21.01 -16.23
N LEU A 263 -8.54 21.21 -15.54
CA LEU A 263 -8.55 21.80 -14.18
C LEU A 263 -7.81 20.92 -13.18
N GLU A 264 -8.02 19.62 -13.23
CA GLU A 264 -7.29 18.67 -12.37
C GLU A 264 -5.80 18.62 -12.68
N GLY A 265 -5.42 18.65 -13.96
CA GLY A 265 -4.04 18.76 -14.39
C GLY A 265 -3.35 19.99 -13.83
N ILE A 266 -4.02 21.16 -13.86
CA ILE A 266 -3.51 22.40 -13.28
C ILE A 266 -3.33 22.29 -11.75
N VAL A 267 -4.35 21.80 -11.05
CA VAL A 267 -4.30 21.66 -9.58
C VAL A 267 -3.18 20.72 -9.16
N THR A 268 -3.08 19.56 -9.80
CA THR A 268 -2.05 18.57 -9.45
C THR A 268 -0.64 18.98 -9.88
N LEU A 269 -0.51 19.76 -10.97
CA LEU A 269 0.75 20.40 -11.34
C LEU A 269 1.20 21.37 -10.26
N GLY A 270 0.27 22.18 -9.71
CA GLY A 270 0.53 23.04 -8.56
C GLY A 270 1.04 22.28 -7.35
N ILE A 271 0.42 21.14 -7.03
CA ILE A 271 0.87 20.24 -5.94
C ILE A 271 2.28 19.70 -6.26
N GLY A 272 2.55 19.28 -7.50
CA GLY A 272 3.86 18.81 -7.95
C GLY A 272 4.95 19.86 -7.77
N ILE A 273 4.69 21.10 -8.19
CA ILE A 273 5.61 22.23 -8.03
C ILE A 273 5.85 22.54 -6.54
N LEU A 274 4.80 22.58 -5.73
CA LEU A 274 4.93 22.80 -4.28
C LEU A 274 5.71 21.67 -3.60
N SER A 275 5.66 20.46 -4.13
CA SER A 275 6.39 19.31 -3.58
C SER A 275 7.91 19.49 -3.65
N TRP A 276 8.46 20.22 -4.63
CA TRP A 276 9.89 20.60 -4.66
C TRP A 276 10.29 21.41 -3.42
N GLY A 277 9.37 22.25 -2.93
CA GLY A 277 9.59 23.03 -1.71
C GLY A 277 9.30 22.26 -0.43
N LEU A 278 8.32 21.34 -0.42
CA LEU A 278 7.78 20.72 0.80
C LEU A 278 8.32 19.32 1.09
N MET A 279 9.05 18.68 0.18
CA MET A 279 9.71 17.39 0.42
C MET A 279 11.17 17.57 0.82
N PRO A 280 11.55 17.34 2.10
CA PRO A 280 12.96 17.31 2.48
C PRO A 280 13.59 15.96 2.11
N PRO A 281 14.90 15.94 1.75
CA PRO A 281 15.64 14.69 1.51
C PRO A 281 15.70 13.77 2.72
N GLY A 282 15.83 14.36 3.90
CA GLY A 282 15.94 13.63 5.16
C GLY A 282 15.69 14.51 6.39
N PRO A 283 15.74 13.92 7.60
CA PRO A 283 15.46 14.62 8.85
C PRO A 283 16.34 15.83 9.12
N THR A 284 17.63 15.78 8.76
CA THR A 284 18.61 16.85 8.99
C THR A 284 18.73 17.83 7.82
N GLN A 285 18.06 17.57 6.70
CA GLN A 285 18.15 18.35 5.49
C GLN A 285 16.84 19.11 5.20
N THR A 286 16.26 19.69 6.23
CA THR A 286 14.98 20.42 6.10
C THR A 286 15.14 21.89 5.76
N LYS A 287 16.36 22.45 5.78
CA LYS A 287 16.65 23.83 5.42
C LYS A 287 16.55 24.03 3.91
N ASN A 288 15.73 24.98 3.48
CA ASN A 288 15.61 25.38 2.07
C ASN A 288 15.02 26.79 2.00
N TRP A 289 15.11 27.43 0.83
CA TRP A 289 14.48 28.72 0.56
C TRP A 289 12.97 28.75 0.91
N PHE A 290 12.24 27.70 0.58
CA PHE A 290 10.80 27.59 0.83
C PHE A 290 10.47 27.19 2.28
N ARG A 291 11.30 26.35 2.90
CA ARG A 291 11.11 25.82 4.27
C ARG A 291 11.70 26.71 5.35
N GLY A 292 12.39 27.80 4.95
CA GLY A 292 13.05 28.76 5.83
C GLY A 292 14.50 28.41 6.13
N LYS A 293 15.27 29.44 6.52
CA LYS A 293 16.71 29.33 6.79
C LYS A 293 17.02 28.41 7.98
N ASN A 294 16.12 28.31 8.95
CA ASN A 294 16.30 27.45 10.14
C ASN A 294 15.77 26.03 9.94
N GLY A 295 15.12 25.74 8.79
CA GLY A 295 14.49 24.44 8.55
C GLY A 295 13.26 24.18 9.43
N TRP A 296 12.86 22.90 9.49
CA TRP A 296 11.66 22.50 10.24
C TRP A 296 11.96 22.01 11.65
N PHE A 297 13.17 21.53 11.90
CA PHE A 297 13.58 20.95 13.17
C PHE A 297 14.71 21.78 13.80
N THR A 298 14.69 21.87 15.13
CA THR A 298 15.81 22.39 15.90
C THR A 298 16.94 21.36 15.94
N ASP A 299 18.15 21.78 16.27
CA ASP A 299 19.30 20.86 16.38
C ASP A 299 19.00 19.69 17.32
N ARG A 300 18.36 19.93 18.49
CA ARG A 300 17.95 18.87 19.42
C ARG A 300 16.91 17.93 18.80
N GLU A 301 15.92 18.46 18.07
CA GLU A 301 14.92 17.65 17.37
C GLU A 301 15.55 16.79 16.26
N GLU A 302 16.58 17.28 15.57
CA GLU A 302 17.34 16.51 14.58
C GLU A 302 18.10 15.36 15.23
N PHE A 303 18.78 15.61 16.36
CA PHE A 303 19.44 14.55 17.13
C PHE A 303 18.45 13.49 17.57
N ILE A 304 17.32 13.87 18.17
CA ILE A 304 16.29 12.91 18.60
C ILE A 304 15.76 12.13 17.39
N MET A 305 15.48 12.80 16.26
CA MET A 305 14.97 12.15 15.07
C MET A 305 15.88 11.06 14.53
N VAL A 306 17.18 11.35 14.41
CA VAL A 306 18.16 10.41 13.88
C VAL A 306 18.35 9.24 14.85
N ASN A 307 18.57 9.53 16.13
CA ASN A 307 18.88 8.48 17.11
C ASN A 307 17.68 7.57 17.41
N ARG A 308 16.43 8.11 17.47
CA ARG A 308 15.25 7.28 17.65
C ARG A 308 15.02 6.30 16.48
N LEU A 309 15.35 6.71 15.25
CA LEU A 309 15.21 5.86 14.07
C LEU A 309 16.28 4.77 14.02
N LEU A 310 17.53 5.12 14.36
CA LEU A 310 18.64 4.18 14.37
C LEU A 310 18.57 3.20 15.54
N ARG A 311 18.01 3.60 16.70
CA ARG A 311 17.74 2.68 17.81
C ARG A 311 16.62 1.67 17.50
N ASP A 312 15.62 2.06 16.70
CA ASP A 312 14.59 1.16 16.22
C ASP A 312 15.14 0.14 15.20
N ASP A 313 15.96 0.61 14.27
CA ASP A 313 16.60 -0.21 13.25
C ASP A 313 17.93 0.41 12.81
N PRO A 314 19.07 -0.08 13.34
CA PRO A 314 20.39 0.41 12.96
C PRO A 314 20.69 0.32 11.45
N SER A 315 20.06 -0.62 10.77
CA SER A 315 20.24 -0.82 9.34
C SER A 315 19.67 0.31 8.46
N LYS A 316 18.81 1.17 9.02
CA LYS A 316 18.29 2.36 8.31
C LYS A 316 19.39 3.37 7.94
N GLY A 317 20.50 3.38 8.68
CA GLY A 317 21.68 4.18 8.35
C GLY A 317 22.61 3.55 7.30
N ASP A 318 22.38 2.31 6.90
CA ASP A 318 23.13 1.65 5.83
C ASP A 318 22.45 1.90 4.48
N MET A 319 23.12 2.61 3.57
CA MET A 319 22.59 2.90 2.22
C MET A 319 22.22 1.64 1.43
N ASN A 320 22.77 0.47 1.78
CA ASN A 320 22.43 -0.78 1.13
C ASN A 320 21.01 -1.27 1.43
N ASN A 321 20.43 -0.90 2.57
CA ASN A 321 19.06 -1.28 2.94
C ASN A 321 17.98 -0.36 2.37
N ARG A 322 18.33 0.80 1.85
CA ARG A 322 17.42 1.68 1.10
C ARG A 322 17.26 1.26 -0.36
N GLN A 323 17.69 0.06 -0.72
CA GLN A 323 17.61 -0.40 -2.10
C GLN A 323 16.17 -0.73 -2.50
N ALA A 324 15.74 -0.14 -3.60
CA ALA A 324 14.59 -0.62 -4.35
C ALA A 324 14.72 -2.13 -4.65
N VAL A 325 13.59 -2.81 -4.70
CA VAL A 325 13.56 -4.24 -4.98
C VAL A 325 14.12 -4.50 -6.38
N GLY A 326 15.33 -5.03 -6.46
CA GLY A 326 15.94 -5.37 -7.74
C GLY A 326 15.35 -6.65 -8.36
N PRO A 327 15.43 -6.83 -9.70
CA PRO A 327 14.88 -7.98 -10.41
C PRO A 327 15.35 -9.33 -9.87
N ALA A 328 16.62 -9.43 -9.46
CA ALA A 328 17.19 -10.64 -8.89
C ALA A 328 16.52 -11.06 -7.57
N ARG A 329 16.20 -10.09 -6.70
CA ARG A 329 15.49 -10.35 -5.45
C ARG A 329 14.04 -10.75 -5.69
N LEU A 330 13.41 -10.11 -6.68
CA LEU A 330 12.06 -10.48 -7.12
C LEU A 330 12.04 -11.94 -7.60
N TRP A 331 13.02 -12.36 -8.39
CA TRP A 331 13.14 -13.72 -8.86
C TRP A 331 13.35 -14.74 -7.72
N LEU A 332 14.16 -14.41 -6.72
CA LEU A 332 14.33 -15.24 -5.53
C LEU A 332 13.01 -15.40 -4.74
N ALA A 333 12.23 -14.34 -4.57
CA ALA A 333 10.96 -14.41 -3.88
C ALA A 333 9.89 -15.18 -4.69
N LEU A 334 9.94 -15.14 -6.03
CA LEU A 334 9.08 -15.96 -6.88
C LEU A 334 9.35 -17.47 -6.74
N LYS A 335 10.55 -17.88 -6.35
CA LYS A 335 10.86 -19.29 -6.05
C LYS A 335 10.23 -19.79 -4.76
N ASP A 336 9.76 -18.91 -3.89
CA ASP A 336 9.14 -19.28 -2.61
C ASP A 336 7.66 -19.64 -2.81
N TRP A 337 7.42 -20.86 -3.29
CA TRP A 337 6.10 -21.37 -3.66
C TRP A 337 5.08 -21.36 -2.50
N GLU A 338 5.52 -21.32 -1.24
CA GLU A 338 4.65 -21.23 -0.06
C GLU A 338 3.89 -19.90 0.03
N GLN A 339 4.34 -18.84 -0.67
CA GLN A 339 3.64 -17.56 -0.80
C GLN A 339 2.65 -17.51 -1.98
N TRP A 340 2.78 -18.40 -2.95
CA TRP A 340 1.94 -18.38 -4.15
C TRP A 340 0.43 -18.41 -3.89
N PRO A 341 -0.06 -19.17 -2.87
CA PRO A 341 -1.47 -19.12 -2.54
C PRO A 341 -1.97 -17.70 -2.22
N LEU A 342 -1.18 -16.89 -1.50
CA LEU A 342 -1.53 -15.49 -1.22
C LEU A 342 -1.41 -14.59 -2.45
N TYR A 343 -0.45 -14.84 -3.33
CA TYR A 343 -0.36 -14.12 -4.60
C TYR A 343 -1.55 -14.40 -5.50
N LEU A 344 -2.04 -15.64 -5.53
CA LEU A 344 -3.26 -16.00 -6.26
C LEU A 344 -4.51 -15.32 -5.66
N VAL A 345 -4.59 -15.22 -4.33
CA VAL A 345 -5.64 -14.43 -3.66
C VAL A 345 -5.55 -12.96 -4.08
N GLY A 346 -4.35 -12.37 -4.08
CA GLY A 346 -4.12 -10.99 -4.53
C GLY A 346 -4.56 -10.78 -5.99
N LEU A 347 -4.28 -11.74 -6.87
CA LEU A 347 -4.66 -11.70 -8.29
C LEU A 347 -6.18 -11.64 -8.49
N THR A 348 -6.96 -12.41 -7.72
CA THR A 348 -8.37 -12.67 -8.05
C THR A 348 -9.39 -11.96 -7.17
N THR A 349 -9.04 -11.65 -5.91
CA THR A 349 -10.01 -11.15 -4.91
C THR A 349 -10.67 -9.82 -5.30
N TYR A 350 -9.95 -8.94 -6.02
CA TYR A 350 -10.44 -7.60 -6.35
C TYR A 350 -11.09 -7.51 -7.75
N ILE A 351 -11.09 -8.61 -8.50
CA ILE A 351 -11.72 -8.63 -9.83
C ILE A 351 -13.23 -8.38 -9.74
N PRO A 352 -14.02 -9.02 -8.84
CA PRO A 352 -15.49 -8.87 -8.86
C PRO A 352 -15.99 -7.44 -8.69
N PRO A 353 -15.49 -6.58 -7.81
CA PRO A 353 -15.98 -5.21 -7.65
C PRO A 353 -15.40 -4.22 -8.66
N SER A 354 -14.31 -4.55 -9.35
CA SER A 354 -13.52 -3.60 -10.16
C SER A 354 -14.31 -3.09 -11.39
N PRO A 355 -14.90 -3.93 -12.29
CA PRO A 355 -15.66 -3.44 -13.43
C PRO A 355 -16.90 -2.61 -13.02
N PRO A 356 -17.77 -3.05 -12.08
CA PRO A 356 -18.88 -2.22 -11.61
C PRO A 356 -18.43 -0.86 -11.06
N SER A 357 -17.30 -0.81 -10.32
CA SER A 357 -16.74 0.44 -9.80
C SER A 357 -16.24 1.37 -10.91
N THR A 358 -15.56 0.81 -11.91
CA THR A 358 -15.00 1.57 -13.04
C THR A 358 -16.12 2.18 -13.91
N TYR A 359 -17.18 1.44 -14.13
CA TYR A 359 -18.26 1.84 -15.02
C TYR A 359 -19.48 2.44 -14.29
N LEU A 360 -19.43 2.67 -12.96
CA LEU A 360 -20.60 3.08 -12.18
C LEU A 360 -21.32 4.30 -12.77
N SER A 361 -20.63 5.44 -12.90
CA SER A 361 -21.23 6.68 -13.43
C SER A 361 -21.70 6.50 -14.89
N PHE A 362 -20.96 5.73 -15.69
CA PHE A 362 -21.35 5.41 -17.07
C PHE A 362 -22.62 4.55 -17.12
N ILE A 363 -22.74 3.49 -16.31
CA ILE A 363 -23.92 2.65 -16.22
C ILE A 363 -25.13 3.48 -15.75
N LEU A 364 -24.97 4.30 -14.71
CA LEU A 364 -26.04 5.16 -14.21
C LEU A 364 -26.55 6.11 -15.31
N ARG A 365 -25.63 6.66 -16.11
CA ARG A 365 -25.97 7.48 -17.27
C ARG A 365 -26.76 6.70 -18.32
N GLN A 366 -26.35 5.46 -18.61
CA GLN A 366 -27.00 4.59 -19.62
C GLN A 366 -28.41 4.14 -19.21
N ILE A 367 -28.68 4.03 -17.91
CA ILE A 367 -30.01 3.62 -17.42
C ILE A 367 -30.96 4.80 -17.19
N GLY A 368 -30.54 6.05 -17.53
CA GLY A 368 -31.44 7.21 -17.63
C GLY A 368 -31.19 8.36 -16.65
N PHE A 369 -30.19 8.26 -15.75
CA PHE A 369 -29.81 9.40 -14.88
C PHE A 369 -29.04 10.46 -15.69
N SER A 370 -29.13 11.73 -15.28
CA SER A 370 -28.30 12.81 -15.82
C SER A 370 -26.82 12.62 -15.47
N VAL A 371 -25.92 13.31 -16.17
CA VAL A 371 -24.48 13.28 -15.85
C VAL A 371 -24.22 13.74 -14.42
N PHE A 372 -24.92 14.78 -13.97
CA PHE A 372 -24.84 15.30 -12.60
C PHE A 372 -25.28 14.26 -11.57
N GLU A 373 -26.49 13.70 -11.74
CA GLU A 373 -27.01 12.67 -10.86
C GLU A 373 -26.12 11.43 -10.81
N ALA A 374 -25.64 10.94 -11.97
CA ALA A 374 -24.80 9.75 -12.04
C ALA A 374 -23.49 9.88 -11.23
N ASN A 375 -22.92 11.08 -11.17
CA ASN A 375 -21.73 11.32 -10.36
C ASN A 375 -22.04 11.53 -8.88
N LEU A 376 -23.14 12.18 -8.53
CA LEU A 376 -23.58 12.30 -7.12
C LEU A 376 -24.02 10.95 -6.53
N LEU A 377 -24.77 10.16 -7.29
CA LEU A 377 -25.22 8.82 -6.87
C LEU A 377 -24.08 7.82 -6.66
N ALA A 378 -22.88 8.11 -7.14
CA ALA A 378 -21.70 7.31 -6.80
C ALA A 378 -21.23 7.49 -5.34
N ILE A 379 -21.53 8.63 -4.70
CA ILE A 379 -21.03 8.98 -3.36
C ILE A 379 -21.51 8.02 -2.26
N PRO A 380 -22.80 7.66 -2.15
CA PRO A 380 -23.28 6.80 -1.07
C PRO A 380 -22.55 5.46 -0.99
N SER A 381 -22.29 4.84 -2.15
CA SER A 381 -21.53 3.57 -2.18
C SER A 381 -20.11 3.72 -1.64
N GLN A 382 -19.43 4.83 -1.93
CA GLN A 382 -18.07 5.11 -1.48
C GLN A 382 -18.00 5.42 0.02
N PHE A 383 -19.03 6.10 0.55
CA PHE A 383 -19.14 6.34 1.98
C PHE A 383 -19.34 5.03 2.75
N LEU A 384 -20.27 4.19 2.31
CA LEU A 384 -20.52 2.88 2.92
C LEU A 384 -19.31 1.95 2.79
N PHE A 385 -18.61 1.98 1.65
CA PHE A 385 -17.34 1.29 1.46
C PHE A 385 -16.30 1.70 2.52
N ALA A 386 -16.13 3.01 2.76
CA ALA A 386 -15.19 3.50 3.78
C ALA A 386 -15.56 3.03 5.19
N VAL A 387 -16.84 3.07 5.55
CA VAL A 387 -17.35 2.57 6.84
C VAL A 387 -17.09 1.07 6.98
N ASN A 388 -17.44 0.28 5.98
CA ASN A 388 -17.25 -1.17 5.99
C ASN A 388 -15.77 -1.58 6.01
N LEU A 389 -14.88 -0.82 5.34
CA LEU A 389 -13.43 -1.01 5.41
C LEU A 389 -12.91 -0.88 6.86
N LEU A 390 -13.36 0.15 7.59
CA LEU A 390 -12.94 0.36 8.97
C LEU A 390 -13.48 -0.74 9.89
N ILE A 391 -14.76 -1.09 9.74
CA ILE A 391 -15.40 -2.16 10.53
C ILE A 391 -14.68 -3.49 10.33
N ILE A 392 -14.45 -3.90 9.07
CA ILE A 392 -13.84 -5.21 8.78
C ILE A 392 -12.39 -5.28 9.26
N SER A 393 -11.65 -4.19 9.15
CA SER A 393 -10.26 -4.11 9.64
C SER A 393 -10.22 -4.24 11.16
N TRP A 394 -11.11 -3.54 11.88
CA TRP A 394 -11.22 -3.65 13.34
C TRP A 394 -11.63 -5.07 13.77
N VAL A 395 -12.62 -5.68 13.10
CA VAL A 395 -13.07 -7.05 13.38
C VAL A 395 -11.93 -8.05 13.20
N SER A 396 -11.17 -7.94 12.10
CA SER A 396 -10.04 -8.83 11.82
C SER A 396 -8.96 -8.77 12.89
N GLU A 397 -8.61 -7.57 13.36
CA GLU A 397 -7.63 -7.40 14.44
C GLU A 397 -8.14 -7.96 15.79
N ARG A 398 -9.43 -7.81 16.08
CA ARG A 398 -10.03 -8.30 17.32
C ARG A 398 -10.12 -9.83 17.38
N ILE A 399 -10.54 -10.46 16.28
CA ILE A 399 -10.73 -11.90 16.20
C ILE A 399 -9.41 -12.63 15.87
N LYS A 400 -8.39 -11.90 15.35
CA LYS A 400 -7.12 -12.45 14.84
C LYS A 400 -7.29 -13.44 13.69
N GLU A 401 -8.44 -13.42 13.02
CA GLU A 401 -8.76 -14.22 11.84
C GLU A 401 -8.56 -13.40 10.57
N ARG A 402 -7.94 -14.01 9.55
CA ARG A 402 -7.59 -13.32 8.30
C ARG A 402 -8.33 -13.88 7.10
N ALA A 403 -8.28 -15.18 6.90
CA ALA A 403 -8.89 -15.83 5.73
C ALA A 403 -10.42 -15.71 5.72
N ILE A 404 -11.08 -16.06 6.84
CA ILE A 404 -12.55 -16.00 6.95
C ILE A 404 -13.01 -14.54 6.83
N ILE A 405 -12.35 -13.61 7.54
CA ILE A 405 -12.72 -12.20 7.48
C ILE A 405 -12.54 -11.63 6.07
N SER A 406 -11.46 -11.98 5.37
CA SER A 406 -11.26 -11.53 3.99
C SER A 406 -12.27 -12.13 3.01
N SER A 407 -12.81 -13.32 3.28
CA SER A 407 -13.86 -13.92 2.44
C SER A 407 -15.18 -13.15 2.48
N LEU A 408 -15.45 -12.41 3.58
CA LEU A 408 -16.66 -11.60 3.72
C LEU A 408 -16.82 -10.56 2.62
N ALA A 409 -15.72 -10.08 2.02
CA ALA A 409 -15.78 -9.18 0.86
C ALA A 409 -16.52 -9.83 -0.32
N ASN A 410 -16.13 -11.04 -0.68
CA ASN A 410 -16.76 -11.77 -1.80
C ASN A 410 -18.12 -12.33 -1.42
N ILE A 411 -18.34 -12.76 -0.17
CA ILE A 411 -19.65 -13.18 0.34
C ILE A 411 -20.66 -12.02 0.30
N TRP A 412 -20.21 -10.79 0.63
CA TRP A 412 -21.03 -9.59 0.51
C TRP A 412 -21.42 -9.28 -0.93
N ILE A 413 -20.47 -9.37 -1.87
CA ILE A 413 -20.69 -9.05 -3.29
C ILE A 413 -21.63 -10.07 -3.95
N PHE A 414 -21.59 -11.34 -3.53
CA PHE A 414 -22.30 -12.46 -4.14
C PHE A 414 -23.81 -12.21 -4.36
N PRO A 415 -24.63 -11.89 -3.35
CA PRO A 415 -26.08 -11.72 -3.52
C PRO A 415 -26.43 -10.57 -4.48
N TRP A 416 -25.66 -9.49 -4.48
CA TRP A 416 -25.87 -8.36 -5.37
C TRP A 416 -25.59 -8.72 -6.83
N LEU A 417 -24.52 -9.51 -7.09
CA LEU A 417 -24.25 -10.02 -8.44
C LEU A 417 -25.34 -10.97 -8.91
N VAL A 418 -25.84 -11.87 -8.07
CA VAL A 418 -26.97 -12.75 -8.39
C VAL A 418 -28.17 -11.91 -8.77
N ALA A 419 -28.52 -10.91 -7.98
CA ALA A 419 -29.63 -10.01 -8.27
C ALA A 419 -29.45 -9.25 -9.59
N LEU A 420 -28.25 -8.73 -9.89
CA LEU A 420 -27.97 -8.03 -11.15
C LEU A 420 -28.05 -8.96 -12.38
N VAL A 421 -27.69 -10.23 -12.25
CA VAL A 421 -27.79 -11.23 -13.33
C VAL A 421 -29.24 -11.60 -13.60
N THR A 422 -30.04 -11.77 -12.55
CA THR A 422 -31.46 -12.23 -12.68
C THR A 422 -32.45 -11.10 -12.94
N LEU A 423 -32.06 -9.85 -12.67
CA LEU A 423 -32.92 -8.69 -12.81
C LEU A 423 -33.44 -8.55 -14.25
N PRO A 424 -34.77 -8.37 -14.47
CA PRO A 424 -35.35 -8.17 -15.81
C PRO A 424 -34.88 -6.84 -16.41
N ALA A 425 -34.87 -6.77 -17.75
CA ALA A 425 -34.46 -5.56 -18.48
C ALA A 425 -35.38 -4.36 -18.20
N THR A 426 -36.64 -4.61 -17.88
CA THR A 426 -37.67 -3.62 -17.55
C THR A 426 -37.60 -3.07 -16.13
N ALA A 427 -36.67 -3.56 -15.29
CA ALA A 427 -36.55 -3.10 -13.90
C ALA A 427 -36.20 -1.61 -13.80
N SER A 428 -36.76 -0.95 -12.78
CA SER A 428 -36.55 0.47 -12.51
C SER A 428 -35.06 0.83 -12.40
N PRO A 429 -34.63 1.99 -12.93
CA PRO A 429 -33.28 2.52 -12.73
C PRO A 429 -32.86 2.59 -11.25
N TRP A 430 -33.78 2.93 -10.36
CA TRP A 430 -33.53 3.03 -8.91
C TRP A 430 -33.22 1.67 -8.27
N VAL A 431 -33.88 0.59 -8.72
CA VAL A 431 -33.56 -0.77 -8.24
C VAL A 431 -32.15 -1.16 -8.66
N ARG A 432 -31.75 -0.87 -9.90
CA ARG A 432 -30.38 -1.12 -10.38
C ARG A 432 -29.35 -0.31 -9.61
N TYR A 433 -29.65 0.96 -9.37
CA TYR A 433 -28.83 1.82 -8.53
C TYR A 433 -28.64 1.25 -7.12
N ALA A 434 -29.72 0.82 -6.46
CA ALA A 434 -29.65 0.22 -5.12
C ALA A 434 -28.77 -1.05 -5.11
N LEU A 435 -28.92 -1.93 -6.12
CA LEU A 435 -28.09 -3.14 -6.24
C LEU A 435 -26.61 -2.81 -6.48
N LEU A 436 -26.29 -1.84 -7.34
CA LEU A 436 -24.91 -1.39 -7.58
C LEU A 436 -24.31 -0.74 -6.34
N THR A 437 -25.10 0.07 -5.61
CA THR A 437 -24.67 0.68 -4.36
C THR A 437 -24.38 -0.38 -3.31
N GLY A 438 -25.24 -1.36 -3.13
CA GLY A 438 -25.03 -2.49 -2.23
C GLY A 438 -23.78 -3.30 -2.59
N LEU A 439 -23.57 -3.59 -3.87
CA LEU A 439 -22.39 -4.29 -4.36
C LEU A 439 -21.10 -3.53 -4.04
N LEU A 440 -21.06 -2.23 -4.35
CA LEU A 440 -19.86 -1.39 -4.19
C LEU A 440 -19.60 -0.94 -2.76
N SER A 441 -20.53 -1.20 -1.85
CA SER A 441 -20.36 -0.98 -0.40
C SER A 441 -19.63 -2.13 0.29
N TYR A 442 -18.99 -3.03 -0.43
CA TYR A 442 -18.37 -4.23 0.13
C TYR A 442 -17.24 -3.91 1.14
N PRO A 443 -17.04 -4.78 2.15
CA PRO A 443 -15.96 -4.63 3.12
C PRO A 443 -14.60 -4.89 2.46
N TYR A 444 -13.75 -3.86 2.39
CA TYR A 444 -12.48 -3.91 1.69
C TYR A 444 -11.37 -4.53 2.54
N CYS A 445 -10.89 -5.69 2.14
CA CYS A 445 -9.96 -6.51 2.92
C CYS A 445 -8.47 -6.35 2.55
N HIS A 446 -8.11 -5.35 1.75
CA HIS A 446 -6.73 -5.19 1.24
C HIS A 446 -5.68 -5.09 2.36
N ALA A 447 -5.93 -4.27 3.38
CA ALA A 447 -5.01 -4.12 4.51
C ALA A 447 -4.80 -5.45 5.25
N ILE A 448 -5.86 -6.26 5.39
CA ILE A 448 -5.81 -7.58 6.02
C ILE A 448 -4.94 -8.54 5.21
N LEU A 449 -5.13 -8.59 3.89
CA LEU A 449 -4.38 -9.46 2.98
C LEU A 449 -2.90 -9.05 2.86
N VAL A 450 -2.61 -7.74 2.77
CA VAL A 450 -1.23 -7.24 2.80
C VAL A 450 -0.55 -7.57 4.13
N GLY A 451 -1.24 -7.38 5.25
CA GLY A 451 -0.75 -7.75 6.57
C GLY A 451 -0.52 -9.27 6.72
N TRP A 452 -1.40 -10.08 6.14
CA TRP A 452 -1.25 -11.54 6.10
C TRP A 452 -0.03 -11.97 5.28
N ASN A 453 0.14 -11.39 4.08
CA ASN A 453 1.30 -11.62 3.24
C ASN A 453 2.62 -11.20 3.93
N ALA A 454 2.64 -10.02 4.55
CA ALA A 454 3.81 -9.52 5.27
C ALA A 454 4.19 -10.41 6.47
N ARG A 455 3.20 -10.95 7.20
CA ARG A 455 3.43 -11.83 8.34
C ARG A 455 3.97 -13.19 7.91
N ASN A 456 3.47 -13.73 6.80
CA ASN A 456 3.91 -15.03 6.30
C ASN A 456 5.30 -14.98 5.61
N SER A 457 5.81 -13.82 5.23
CA SER A 457 7.17 -13.65 4.69
C SER A 457 8.28 -13.61 5.76
N ASN A 458 7.93 -13.47 7.02
CA ASN A 458 8.73 -13.57 8.27
C ASN A 458 10.04 -12.73 8.38
N SER A 459 10.80 -12.44 7.35
CA SER A 459 12.01 -11.60 7.47
C SER A 459 11.78 -10.20 6.92
N VAL A 460 12.45 -9.19 7.50
CA VAL A 460 12.33 -7.79 7.03
C VAL A 460 12.73 -7.67 5.56
N ARG A 461 13.78 -8.40 5.17
CA ARG A 461 14.30 -8.39 3.80
C ARG A 461 13.33 -9.00 2.78
N THR A 462 12.74 -10.16 3.10
CA THR A 462 11.77 -10.85 2.22
C THR A 462 10.40 -10.19 2.25
N ARG A 463 10.02 -9.52 3.34
CA ARG A 463 8.74 -8.83 3.50
C ARG A 463 8.52 -7.73 2.45
N ALA A 464 9.53 -6.90 2.20
CA ALA A 464 9.43 -5.84 1.19
C ALA A 464 9.26 -6.41 -0.22
N VAL A 465 9.99 -7.46 -0.54
CA VAL A 465 9.91 -8.13 -1.86
C VAL A 465 8.57 -8.83 -2.04
N SER A 466 8.11 -9.55 -1.01
CA SER A 466 6.81 -10.23 -1.02
C SER A 466 5.65 -9.24 -1.14
N ALA A 467 5.73 -8.08 -0.48
CA ALA A 467 4.73 -7.02 -0.61
C ALA A 467 4.69 -6.45 -2.04
N ALA A 468 5.85 -6.22 -2.67
CA ALA A 468 5.93 -5.77 -4.06
C ALA A 468 5.30 -6.80 -5.01
N LEU A 469 5.65 -8.09 -4.88
CA LEU A 469 5.06 -9.17 -5.68
C LEU A 469 3.54 -9.26 -5.50
N TYR A 470 3.05 -9.16 -4.26
CA TYR A 470 1.63 -9.14 -3.98
C TYR A 470 0.93 -7.97 -4.69
N ASN A 471 1.49 -6.76 -4.62
CA ASN A 471 0.95 -5.60 -5.33
C ASN A 471 0.96 -5.80 -6.86
N MET A 472 2.03 -6.37 -7.42
CA MET A 472 2.09 -6.69 -8.86
C MET A 472 1.01 -7.69 -9.27
N THR A 473 0.71 -8.72 -8.44
CA THR A 473 -0.38 -9.67 -8.72
C THR A 473 -1.75 -9.02 -8.63
N VAL A 474 -1.98 -8.11 -7.67
CA VAL A 474 -3.22 -7.31 -7.59
C VAL A 474 -3.41 -6.46 -8.85
N GLN A 475 -2.36 -5.78 -9.32
CA GLN A 475 -2.44 -4.98 -10.55
C GLN A 475 -2.65 -5.85 -11.79
N SER A 476 -2.06 -7.03 -11.84
CA SER A 476 -2.32 -8.02 -12.91
C SER A 476 -3.78 -8.47 -12.91
N GLY A 477 -4.39 -8.65 -11.73
CA GLY A 477 -5.83 -8.90 -11.57
C GLY A 477 -6.69 -7.75 -12.12
N ASN A 478 -6.28 -6.51 -11.91
CA ASN A 478 -6.97 -5.34 -12.46
C ASN A 478 -6.91 -5.29 -14.00
N ILE A 479 -5.83 -5.79 -14.62
CA ILE A 479 -5.75 -5.95 -16.09
C ILE A 479 -6.83 -6.91 -16.57
N VAL A 480 -7.00 -8.06 -15.92
CA VAL A 480 -8.07 -9.01 -16.24
C VAL A 480 -9.44 -8.36 -16.04
N ALA A 481 -9.65 -7.71 -14.89
CA ALA A 481 -10.91 -7.06 -14.54
C ALA A 481 -11.33 -6.00 -15.57
N SER A 482 -10.39 -5.19 -16.06
CA SER A 482 -10.69 -4.12 -17.01
C SER A 482 -11.25 -4.61 -18.36
N ASN A 483 -11.10 -5.91 -18.67
CA ASN A 483 -11.57 -6.50 -19.93
C ASN A 483 -12.83 -7.36 -19.79
N ILE A 484 -13.47 -7.44 -18.61
CA ILE A 484 -14.65 -8.27 -18.38
C ILE A 484 -15.93 -7.62 -18.94
N TYR A 485 -16.09 -6.31 -18.72
CA TYR A 485 -17.22 -5.57 -19.30
C TYR A 485 -16.90 -5.15 -20.74
N ARG A 486 -17.68 -5.67 -21.69
CA ARG A 486 -17.44 -5.47 -23.14
C ARG A 486 -18.56 -4.67 -23.76
N GLU A 487 -18.28 -4.06 -24.93
CA GLU A 487 -19.20 -3.22 -25.66
C GLU A 487 -20.50 -3.95 -26.04
N ASP A 488 -20.41 -5.22 -26.44
CA ASP A 488 -21.51 -6.06 -26.87
C ASP A 488 -22.42 -6.56 -25.72
N ASP A 489 -22.07 -6.28 -24.46
CA ASP A 489 -22.83 -6.69 -23.27
C ASP A 489 -23.50 -5.50 -22.54
N LYS A 490 -23.34 -4.26 -23.07
CA LYS A 490 -24.01 -3.08 -22.49
C LYS A 490 -25.52 -3.05 -22.83
N PRO A 491 -26.31 -2.30 -22.04
CA PRO A 491 -25.92 -1.54 -20.85
C PRO A 491 -25.96 -2.36 -19.56
N LEU A 492 -26.41 -3.62 -19.61
CA LEU A 492 -26.71 -4.43 -18.43
C LEU A 492 -25.55 -5.30 -17.97
N TYR A 493 -24.57 -5.53 -18.81
CA TYR A 493 -23.37 -6.35 -18.55
C TYR A 493 -23.69 -7.74 -17.94
N LYS A 494 -24.77 -8.39 -18.41
CA LYS A 494 -25.23 -9.67 -17.84
C LYS A 494 -24.20 -10.78 -17.97
N ARG A 495 -23.51 -10.87 -19.13
CA ARG A 495 -22.42 -11.83 -19.33
C ARG A 495 -21.24 -11.53 -18.41
N GLY A 496 -20.83 -10.25 -18.35
CA GLY A 496 -19.79 -9.78 -17.44
C GLY A 496 -20.11 -10.12 -15.98
N ASN A 497 -21.32 -9.82 -15.52
CA ASN A 497 -21.74 -10.12 -14.14
C ASN A 497 -21.75 -11.63 -13.83
N LYS A 498 -22.06 -12.51 -14.80
CA LYS A 498 -21.93 -13.98 -14.62
C LYS A 498 -20.47 -14.39 -14.43
N ILE A 499 -19.54 -13.80 -15.18
CA ILE A 499 -18.09 -14.05 -15.03
C ILE A 499 -17.63 -13.57 -13.64
N LEU A 500 -18.05 -12.36 -13.21
CA LEU A 500 -17.72 -11.83 -11.88
C LEU A 500 -18.28 -12.71 -10.77
N LEU A 501 -19.51 -13.25 -10.94
CA LEU A 501 -20.13 -14.16 -10.00
C LEU A 501 -19.33 -15.47 -9.86
N ALA A 502 -18.87 -16.04 -10.98
CA ALA A 502 -18.04 -17.25 -10.97
C ALA A 502 -16.70 -17.01 -10.25
N ILE A 503 -16.06 -15.86 -10.53
CA ILE A 503 -14.80 -15.48 -9.84
C ILE A 503 -15.06 -15.24 -8.35
N CYS A 504 -16.20 -14.65 -7.99
CA CYS A 504 -16.59 -14.42 -6.60
C CYS A 504 -16.70 -15.75 -5.83
N CYS A 505 -17.38 -16.76 -6.39
CA CYS A 505 -17.45 -18.11 -5.83
C CYS A 505 -16.06 -18.75 -5.70
N PHE A 506 -15.26 -18.64 -6.75
CA PHE A 506 -13.88 -19.14 -6.76
C PHE A 506 -13.04 -18.51 -5.64
N ASN A 507 -13.14 -17.18 -5.42
CA ASN A 507 -12.41 -16.47 -4.39
C ASN A 507 -12.75 -16.95 -2.97
N VAL A 508 -14.02 -17.23 -2.69
CA VAL A 508 -14.45 -17.78 -1.40
C VAL A 508 -13.80 -19.14 -1.18
N LEU A 509 -13.90 -20.05 -2.17
CA LEU A 509 -13.28 -21.36 -2.10
C LEU A 509 -11.75 -21.28 -1.97
N LEU A 510 -11.12 -20.37 -2.73
CA LEU A 510 -9.68 -20.14 -2.69
C LEU A 510 -9.21 -19.72 -1.29
N LEU A 511 -9.88 -18.74 -0.65
CA LEU A 511 -9.51 -18.26 0.68
C LEU A 511 -9.60 -19.37 1.75
N TYR A 512 -10.64 -20.21 1.70
CA TYR A 512 -10.73 -21.36 2.59
C TYR A 512 -9.67 -22.43 2.26
N GLY A 513 -9.38 -22.65 0.97
CA GLY A 513 -8.30 -23.53 0.52
C GLY A 513 -6.92 -23.08 1.01
N VAL A 514 -6.64 -21.77 0.93
CA VAL A 514 -5.38 -21.18 1.44
C VAL A 514 -5.28 -21.33 2.95
N LYS A 515 -6.38 -21.13 3.70
CA LYS A 515 -6.41 -21.40 5.13
C LYS A 515 -6.09 -22.86 5.43
N ALA A 516 -6.74 -23.78 4.75
CA ALA A 516 -6.50 -25.22 4.91
C ALA A 516 -5.05 -25.60 4.58
N PHE A 517 -4.49 -25.01 3.51
CA PHE A 517 -3.09 -25.20 3.12
C PHE A 517 -2.12 -24.78 4.23
N TYR A 518 -2.28 -23.59 4.82
CA TYR A 518 -1.38 -23.14 5.88
C TYR A 518 -1.56 -23.92 7.18
N ILE A 519 -2.78 -24.34 7.53
CA ILE A 519 -3.02 -25.25 8.65
C ILE A 519 -2.30 -26.60 8.43
N TRP A 520 -2.40 -27.15 7.22
CA TRP A 520 -1.71 -28.40 6.86
C TRP A 520 -0.18 -28.24 6.93
N ARG A 521 0.36 -27.12 6.41
CA ARG A 521 1.81 -26.83 6.49
C ARG A 521 2.28 -26.70 7.93
N ASN A 522 1.53 -25.99 8.77
CA ASN A 522 1.85 -25.85 10.18
C ASN A 522 1.86 -27.23 10.89
N LYS A 523 0.82 -28.05 10.68
CA LYS A 523 0.77 -29.42 11.25
C LYS A 523 1.95 -30.29 10.81
N LYS A 524 2.40 -30.16 9.54
CA LYS A 524 3.57 -30.89 9.05
C LYS A 524 4.85 -30.43 9.76
N ARG A 525 5.02 -29.12 9.97
CA ARG A 525 6.17 -28.56 10.70
C ARG A 525 6.12 -28.91 12.18
N ASP A 526 4.93 -28.91 12.80
CA ASP A 526 4.75 -29.33 14.19
C ASP A 526 5.23 -30.76 14.39
N LYS A 527 4.88 -31.67 13.48
CA LYS A 527 5.36 -33.07 13.55
C LYS A 527 6.89 -33.16 13.47
N GLN A 528 7.52 -32.42 12.58
CA GLN A 528 8.98 -32.38 12.44
C GLN A 528 9.65 -31.78 13.67
N TRP A 529 9.14 -30.63 14.14
CA TRP A 529 9.67 -29.90 15.28
C TRP A 529 9.53 -30.69 16.59
N ASN A 530 8.38 -31.31 16.79
CA ASN A 530 8.10 -32.10 18.01
C ASN A 530 8.82 -33.47 18.03
N ALA A 531 9.27 -33.95 16.88
CA ALA A 531 10.10 -35.17 16.81
C ALA A 531 11.56 -34.90 17.20
N MET A 532 12.03 -33.64 17.21
CA MET A 532 13.38 -33.25 17.60
C MET A 532 13.50 -33.20 19.12
N SER A 533 14.63 -33.69 19.67
CA SER A 533 15.00 -33.50 21.06
C SER A 533 15.21 -31.99 21.39
N ARG A 534 15.26 -31.64 22.68
CA ARG A 534 15.53 -30.26 23.10
C ARG A 534 16.90 -29.78 22.60
N GLU A 535 17.90 -30.61 22.68
CA GLU A 535 19.26 -30.32 22.24
C GLU A 535 19.32 -30.10 20.71
N GLU A 536 18.64 -30.93 19.93
CA GLU A 536 18.53 -30.77 18.48
C GLU A 536 17.82 -29.47 18.08
N ARG A 537 16.76 -29.06 18.81
CA ARG A 537 16.07 -27.77 18.57
C ARG A 537 16.98 -26.59 18.88
N GLU A 538 17.69 -26.61 20.00
CA GLU A 538 18.65 -25.58 20.36
C GLU A 538 19.79 -25.50 19.34
N TYR A 539 20.33 -26.65 18.93
CA TYR A 539 21.34 -26.71 17.86
C TYR A 539 20.81 -26.16 16.53
N TYR A 540 19.59 -26.52 16.12
CA TYR A 540 18.95 -26.00 14.91
C TYR A 540 18.77 -24.47 14.98
N ILE A 541 18.27 -23.92 16.08
CA ILE A 541 18.07 -22.47 16.25
C ILE A 541 19.39 -21.70 16.12
N LEU A 542 20.50 -22.24 16.66
CA LEU A 542 21.80 -21.59 16.67
C LEU A 542 22.57 -21.71 15.35
N ASN A 543 22.39 -22.82 14.62
CA ASN A 543 23.25 -23.15 13.48
C ASN A 543 22.49 -23.15 12.14
N THR A 544 21.18 -22.95 12.12
CA THR A 544 20.41 -22.99 10.88
C THR A 544 20.76 -21.83 9.95
N THR A 545 20.95 -22.14 8.66
CA THR A 545 21.08 -21.18 7.57
C THR A 545 19.71 -20.85 6.96
N ASP A 546 18.65 -21.53 7.41
CA ASP A 546 17.30 -21.26 6.92
C ASP A 546 16.81 -19.90 7.40
N GLU A 547 16.39 -19.05 6.47
CA GLU A 547 15.88 -17.71 6.76
C GLU A 547 14.36 -17.62 6.54
N GLY A 548 13.72 -16.77 7.34
CA GLY A 548 12.33 -16.39 7.15
C GLY A 548 11.36 -17.56 7.28
N MET A 549 10.49 -17.72 6.30
CA MET A 549 9.46 -18.78 6.29
C MET A 549 10.01 -20.21 6.12
N LYS A 550 11.28 -20.39 5.75
CA LYS A 550 11.88 -21.74 5.60
C LYS A 550 12.23 -22.37 6.93
N ARG A 551 12.36 -21.59 7.99
CA ARG A 551 12.69 -22.10 9.33
C ARG A 551 11.63 -23.09 9.84
N LEU A 552 12.06 -24.18 10.47
CA LEU A 552 11.17 -25.20 11.03
C LEU A 552 10.35 -24.71 12.24
N ASP A 553 10.86 -23.73 12.98
CA ASP A 553 10.17 -23.09 14.11
C ASP A 553 9.13 -22.05 13.68
N PHE A 554 9.11 -21.64 12.40
CA PHE A 554 8.13 -20.68 11.88
C PHE A 554 6.75 -21.30 11.67
N ARG A 555 5.69 -20.56 12.03
CA ARG A 555 4.30 -20.92 11.80
C ARG A 555 3.59 -19.85 10.97
N PHE A 556 2.96 -20.31 9.89
CA PHE A 556 2.16 -19.43 9.04
C PHE A 556 0.92 -18.93 9.77
N ALA A 557 0.63 -17.65 9.63
CA ALA A 557 -0.68 -17.10 9.98
C ALA A 557 -1.72 -17.62 8.98
N HIS A 558 -2.98 -17.84 9.45
CA HIS A 558 -4.07 -18.37 8.64
C HIS A 558 -5.44 -17.82 9.07
#